data_4f63daa44f7c358cbca5c0b0bb478518
#
_entry.id   4f63daa44f7c358cbca5c0b0bb478518
#
_cell.length_a   1.000
_cell.length_b   1.000
_cell.length_c   1.000
_cell.angle_alpha   90.00
_cell.angle_beta   90.00
_cell.angle_gamma   90.00
#
_symmetry.space_group_name_H-M   'P 1'
#
loop_
_entity.id
_entity.type
_entity.pdbx_description
1 polymer ?
#
loop_
_entity_poly.entity_id
_entity_poly.type
_entity_poly.pdbx_seq_one_letter_code
_entity_poly.pdbx_strand_id
1 'polypeptide(L)'
;MSYPRATIETTHGTITVELWDDIAPNHVKNFLDLGNSGFYDGLTFHRIIPDFVIQGGCPTGDGTGGPGHNVNAEFNDREHDKGVLSMARSGHPDSAGSQFFICLGREHCQHLDNEYTAFGTVTSGLDVVDKIAGVDIDAASGRPTGDMPAMSGGVKEIKEDEAAC
;
A
#
# COMPACT_ATOMS: atom_id res chain seq x y z
N MET A 1 11.63 -15.85 -13.89
CA MET A 1 12.03 -14.63 -13.17
C MET A 1 10.97 -14.29 -12.16
N SER A 2 11.38 -14.07 -10.95
CA SER A 2 10.44 -13.71 -9.88
C SER A 2 10.32 -12.19 -9.76
N TYR A 3 9.18 -11.74 -9.28
CA TYR A 3 8.98 -10.33 -8.97
C TYR A 3 9.80 -9.91 -7.76
N PRO A 4 10.22 -8.64 -7.67
CA PRO A 4 10.76 -8.11 -6.42
C PRO A 4 9.75 -8.28 -5.29
N ARG A 5 10.27 -8.47 -4.08
CA ARG A 5 9.43 -8.62 -2.89
C ARG A 5 9.88 -7.65 -1.81
N ALA A 6 8.95 -7.31 -0.94
CA ALA A 6 9.20 -6.43 0.19
C ALA A 6 8.39 -6.86 1.38
N THR A 7 8.83 -6.44 2.58
CA THR A 7 8.04 -6.56 3.80
C THR A 7 7.55 -5.18 4.21
N ILE A 8 6.30 -5.14 4.71
CA ILE A 8 5.76 -3.97 5.40
C ILE A 8 5.63 -4.38 6.86
N GLU A 9 6.50 -3.85 7.71
CA GLU A 9 6.54 -4.20 9.13
C GLU A 9 5.66 -3.25 9.91
N THR A 10 4.55 -3.76 10.44
CA THR A 10 3.53 -2.94 11.06
C THR A 10 3.38 -3.21 12.55
N THR A 11 2.64 -2.36 13.23
CA THR A 11 2.28 -2.54 14.64
C THR A 11 1.43 -3.78 14.88
N HIS A 12 0.86 -4.38 13.84
CA HIS A 12 0.00 -5.57 13.93
C HIS A 12 0.67 -6.83 13.36
N GLY A 13 1.89 -6.72 12.86
CA GLY A 13 2.64 -7.84 12.29
C GLY A 13 3.28 -7.48 10.96
N THR A 14 3.85 -8.47 10.29
CA THR A 14 4.56 -8.29 9.04
C THR A 14 3.70 -8.73 7.85
N ILE A 15 3.65 -7.89 6.84
CA ILE A 15 2.98 -8.16 5.56
C ILE A 15 4.08 -8.33 4.51
N THR A 16 4.05 -9.42 3.76
CA THR A 16 4.98 -9.64 2.64
C THR A 16 4.25 -9.44 1.33
N VAL A 17 4.85 -8.71 0.41
CA VAL A 17 4.25 -8.37 -0.87
C VAL A 17 5.19 -8.72 -2.02
N GLU A 18 4.61 -9.07 -3.17
CA GLU A 18 5.35 -9.10 -4.43
C GLU A 18 4.95 -7.88 -5.25
N LEU A 19 5.88 -7.35 -6.03
CA LEU A 19 5.72 -6.08 -6.72
C LEU A 19 5.84 -6.31 -8.23
N TRP A 20 4.86 -5.83 -8.99
CA TRP A 20 4.70 -6.12 -10.42
C TRP A 20 5.46 -5.10 -11.27
N ASP A 21 6.78 -5.24 -11.31
CA ASP A 21 7.66 -4.29 -12.01
C ASP A 21 7.59 -4.39 -13.54
N ASP A 22 6.95 -5.42 -14.08
CA ASP A 22 6.74 -5.56 -15.52
C ASP A 22 5.56 -4.70 -16.03
N ILE A 23 4.59 -4.41 -15.18
CA ILE A 23 3.39 -3.64 -15.58
C ILE A 23 3.33 -2.25 -14.94
N ALA A 24 4.03 -2.02 -13.85
CA ALA A 24 4.07 -0.74 -13.16
C ALA A 24 5.49 -0.44 -12.69
N PRO A 25 6.47 -0.38 -13.62
CA PRO A 25 7.89 -0.25 -13.26
C PRO A 25 8.21 0.99 -12.44
N ASN A 26 7.61 2.12 -12.76
CA ASN A 26 7.88 3.37 -12.07
C ASN A 26 7.26 3.39 -10.67
N HIS A 27 6.08 2.81 -10.51
CA HIS A 27 5.43 2.70 -9.19
C HIS A 27 6.21 1.75 -8.29
N VAL A 28 6.68 0.61 -8.80
CA VAL A 28 7.49 -0.34 -8.04
C VAL A 28 8.80 0.31 -7.62
N LYS A 29 9.49 0.96 -8.56
CA LYS A 29 10.75 1.65 -8.25
C LYS A 29 10.55 2.72 -7.18
N ASN A 30 9.51 3.54 -7.32
CA ASN A 30 9.19 4.58 -6.35
C ASN A 30 8.93 4.00 -4.97
N PHE A 31 8.10 2.96 -4.89
CA PHE A 31 7.77 2.31 -3.63
C PHE A 31 9.01 1.74 -2.94
N LEU A 32 9.86 1.04 -3.69
CA LEU A 32 11.09 0.46 -3.15
C LEU A 32 12.10 1.54 -2.76
N ASP A 33 12.27 2.57 -3.57
CA ASP A 33 13.19 3.67 -3.25
C ASP A 33 12.77 4.38 -1.96
N LEU A 34 11.48 4.66 -1.82
CA LEU A 34 10.96 5.28 -0.60
C LEU A 34 11.13 4.35 0.60
N GLY A 35 10.83 3.07 0.43
CA GLY A 35 11.02 2.09 1.50
C GLY A 35 12.46 1.97 1.94
N ASN A 36 13.37 1.82 0.99
CA ASN A 36 14.80 1.65 1.26
C ASN A 36 15.43 2.91 1.88
N SER A 37 14.86 4.09 1.62
CA SER A 37 15.34 5.35 2.21
C SER A 37 14.79 5.62 3.61
N GLY A 38 13.88 4.78 4.10
CA GLY A 38 13.25 4.98 5.40
C GLY A 38 12.04 5.91 5.37
N PHE A 39 11.57 6.31 4.19
CA PHE A 39 10.44 7.25 4.07
C PHE A 39 9.17 6.73 4.76
N TYR A 40 8.91 5.42 4.64
CA TYR A 40 7.70 4.82 5.20
C TYR A 40 7.81 4.49 6.69
N ASP A 41 8.98 4.63 7.31
CA ASP A 41 9.18 4.26 8.71
C ASP A 41 8.26 5.08 9.60
N GLY A 42 7.40 4.41 10.36
CA GLY A 42 6.48 5.05 11.29
C GLY A 42 5.24 5.69 10.67
N LEU A 43 5.09 5.67 9.35
CA LEU A 43 3.90 6.23 8.71
C LEU A 43 2.67 5.37 9.00
N THR A 44 1.50 6.00 9.06
CA THR A 44 0.28 5.36 9.56
C THR A 44 -0.63 4.90 8.44
N PHE A 45 -1.54 3.97 8.80
CA PHE A 45 -2.72 3.66 7.98
C PHE A 45 -3.83 4.57 8.46
N HIS A 46 -3.86 5.78 7.93
CA HIS A 46 -4.72 6.87 8.39
C HIS A 46 -6.17 6.78 7.93
N ARG A 47 -6.45 5.90 6.95
CA ARG A 47 -7.79 5.76 6.39
C ARG A 47 -8.10 4.29 6.18
N ILE A 48 -9.15 3.81 6.87
CA ILE A 48 -9.59 2.42 6.80
C ILE A 48 -11.08 2.43 6.50
N ILE A 49 -11.47 1.78 5.42
CA ILE A 49 -12.87 1.61 5.06
C ILE A 49 -13.12 0.10 5.03
N PRO A 50 -13.88 -0.42 6.00
CA PRO A 50 -14.14 -1.87 6.06
C PRO A 50 -14.68 -2.41 4.74
N ASP A 51 -14.22 -3.60 4.37
CA ASP A 51 -14.57 -4.30 3.14
C ASP A 51 -14.07 -3.64 1.86
N PHE A 52 -13.45 -2.45 1.96
CA PHE A 52 -12.94 -1.72 0.81
C PHE A 52 -11.41 -1.67 0.82
N VAL A 53 -10.80 -0.81 1.62
CA VAL A 53 -9.34 -0.62 1.62
C VAL A 53 -8.80 -0.25 3.00
N ILE A 54 -7.49 -0.51 3.20
CA ILE A 54 -6.68 0.17 4.20
C ILE A 54 -5.67 1.03 3.44
N GLN A 55 -5.56 2.30 3.81
CA GLN A 55 -4.72 3.27 3.09
C GLN A 55 -3.72 3.92 4.04
N GLY A 56 -2.48 4.02 3.59
CA GLY A 56 -1.41 4.62 4.37
C GLY A 56 -0.31 5.21 3.52
N GLY A 57 0.79 5.62 4.18
CA GLY A 57 1.96 6.15 3.49
C GLY A 57 1.95 7.66 3.31
N CYS A 58 1.10 8.37 4.04
CA CYS A 58 1.09 9.84 4.04
C CYS A 58 2.05 10.37 5.11
N PRO A 59 3.08 11.16 4.75
CA PRO A 59 4.05 11.65 5.73
C PRO A 59 3.46 12.58 6.79
N THR A 60 2.33 13.23 6.50
CA THR A 60 1.64 14.09 7.46
C THR A 60 0.51 13.36 8.19
N GLY A 61 0.17 12.14 7.79
CA GLY A 61 -0.82 11.30 8.46
C GLY A 61 -2.28 11.72 8.26
N ASP A 62 -2.55 12.68 7.39
CA ASP A 62 -3.90 13.22 7.18
C ASP A 62 -4.41 13.08 5.73
N GLY A 63 -3.63 12.47 4.86
CA GLY A 63 -3.98 12.27 3.46
C GLY A 63 -3.53 13.38 2.51
N THR A 64 -2.93 14.45 3.02
CA THR A 64 -2.53 15.60 2.19
C THR A 64 -1.06 15.59 1.80
N GLY A 65 -0.21 14.80 2.45
CA GLY A 65 1.22 14.80 2.23
C GLY A 65 1.68 13.81 1.16
N GLY A 66 2.91 13.99 0.72
CA GLY A 66 3.54 13.13 -0.26
C GLY A 66 5.06 13.24 -0.22
N PRO A 67 5.75 12.56 -1.14
CA PRO A 67 7.22 12.48 -1.10
C PRO A 67 7.93 13.67 -1.76
N GLY A 68 7.18 14.65 -2.25
CA GLY A 68 7.74 15.81 -2.95
C GLY A 68 7.83 15.65 -4.46
N HIS A 69 7.35 14.52 -4.99
CA HIS A 69 7.27 14.27 -6.43
C HIS A 69 6.04 13.42 -6.73
N ASN A 70 5.65 13.38 -7.99
CA ASN A 70 4.54 12.56 -8.46
C ASN A 70 5.04 11.46 -9.39
N VAL A 71 4.27 10.39 -9.49
CA VAL A 71 4.54 9.27 -10.39
C VAL A 71 3.40 9.20 -11.40
N ASN A 72 3.75 9.13 -12.67
CA ASN A 72 2.75 9.04 -13.74
C ASN A 72 1.98 7.73 -13.66
N ALA A 73 0.69 7.77 -14.00
CA ALA A 73 -0.16 6.61 -13.97
C ALA A 73 0.40 5.49 -14.86
N GLU A 74 0.26 4.25 -14.39
CA GLU A 74 0.63 3.05 -15.13
C GLU A 74 -0.54 2.08 -15.07
N PHE A 75 -1.69 2.53 -15.55
CA PHE A 75 -2.91 1.73 -15.54
C PHE A 75 -2.69 0.43 -16.32
N ASN A 76 -3.25 -0.66 -15.82
CA ASN A 76 -3.02 -1.99 -16.36
C ASN A 76 -4.26 -2.86 -16.14
N ASP A 77 -4.22 -4.08 -16.64
CA ASP A 77 -5.37 -4.97 -16.61
C ASP A 77 -5.41 -5.89 -15.37
N ARG A 78 -4.52 -5.67 -14.39
CA ARG A 78 -4.60 -6.42 -13.14
C ARG A 78 -5.85 -6.00 -12.36
N GLU A 79 -6.57 -6.99 -11.86
CA GLU A 79 -7.79 -6.74 -11.10
C GLU A 79 -7.47 -6.33 -9.67
N HIS A 80 -8.26 -5.43 -9.14
CA HIS A 80 -8.17 -5.01 -7.72
C HIS A 80 -8.88 -6.04 -6.84
N ASP A 81 -8.19 -7.14 -6.58
CA ASP A 81 -8.64 -8.23 -5.73
C ASP A 81 -8.16 -8.04 -4.29
N LYS A 82 -8.63 -8.88 -3.37
CA LYS A 82 -8.17 -8.84 -1.98
C LYS A 82 -6.65 -9.00 -1.93
N GLY A 83 -5.99 -8.09 -1.22
CA GLY A 83 -4.55 -8.09 -1.04
C GLY A 83 -3.78 -7.32 -2.10
N VAL A 84 -4.43 -6.80 -3.13
CA VAL A 84 -3.75 -6.02 -4.17
C VAL A 84 -3.36 -4.65 -3.63
N LEU A 85 -2.10 -4.25 -3.89
CA LEU A 85 -1.58 -2.93 -3.59
C LEU A 85 -1.79 -2.03 -4.81
N SER A 86 -2.34 -0.85 -4.56
CA SER A 86 -2.59 0.13 -5.60
C SER A 86 -2.26 1.52 -5.05
N MET A 87 -1.89 2.44 -5.94
CA MET A 87 -1.43 3.74 -5.50
C MET A 87 -2.60 4.73 -5.42
N ALA A 88 -2.76 5.36 -4.26
CA ALA A 88 -3.73 6.43 -4.09
C ALA A 88 -3.29 7.66 -4.89
N ARG A 89 -4.26 8.44 -5.35
CA ARG A 89 -4.03 9.65 -6.12
C ARG A 89 -5.15 10.66 -5.88
N SER A 90 -4.90 11.91 -6.26
CA SER A 90 -5.94 12.92 -6.31
C SER A 90 -6.76 12.78 -7.60
N GLY A 91 -7.54 13.79 -7.96
CA GLY A 91 -8.33 13.75 -9.19
C GLY A 91 -7.49 13.64 -10.47
N HIS A 92 -6.23 14.10 -10.45
CA HIS A 92 -5.34 14.02 -11.61
C HIS A 92 -4.71 12.61 -11.69
N PRO A 93 -4.78 11.90 -12.82
CA PRO A 93 -4.23 10.55 -12.94
C PRO A 93 -2.75 10.41 -12.59
N ASP A 94 -1.96 11.45 -12.85
CA ASP A 94 -0.51 11.43 -12.62
C ASP A 94 -0.11 12.06 -11.28
N SER A 95 -1.00 12.07 -10.30
CA SER A 95 -0.77 12.69 -9.00
C SER A 95 -0.35 11.72 -7.89
N ALA A 96 -0.11 10.46 -8.22
CA ALA A 96 0.36 9.47 -7.25
C ALA A 96 1.71 9.88 -6.67
N GLY A 97 1.96 9.55 -5.41
CA GLY A 97 3.22 9.87 -4.73
C GLY A 97 3.66 8.74 -3.82
N SER A 98 3.26 8.79 -2.54
CA SER A 98 3.65 7.77 -1.57
C SER A 98 2.48 7.02 -0.95
N GLN A 99 1.28 7.59 -0.99
CA GLN A 99 0.12 6.95 -0.38
C GLN A 99 -0.35 5.77 -1.22
N PHE A 100 -0.54 4.64 -0.57
CA PHE A 100 -1.04 3.44 -1.23
C PHE A 100 -2.15 2.83 -0.40
N PHE A 101 -2.91 1.94 -1.03
CA PHE A 101 -3.95 1.20 -0.32
C PHE A 101 -3.84 -0.28 -0.65
N ILE A 102 -4.34 -1.11 0.27
CA ILE A 102 -4.44 -2.55 0.08
C ILE A 102 -5.92 -2.88 0.03
N CYS A 103 -6.35 -3.54 -1.04
CA CYS A 103 -7.74 -3.89 -1.24
C CYS A 103 -8.17 -4.99 -0.26
N LEU A 104 -9.37 -4.86 0.29
CA LEU A 104 -9.91 -5.81 1.26
C LEU A 104 -10.85 -6.83 0.64
N GLY A 105 -11.26 -6.64 -0.61
CA GLY A 105 -12.11 -7.58 -1.32
C GLY A 105 -12.43 -7.10 -2.73
N ARG A 106 -12.75 -8.04 -3.61
CA ARG A 106 -13.03 -7.73 -5.01
C ARG A 106 -14.32 -6.93 -5.19
N GLU A 107 -15.35 -7.25 -4.39
CA GLU A 107 -16.68 -6.68 -4.56
C GLU A 107 -16.68 -5.16 -4.54
N HIS A 108 -15.95 -4.57 -3.60
CA HIS A 108 -15.93 -3.11 -3.44
C HIS A 108 -14.75 -2.44 -4.15
N CYS A 109 -13.85 -3.21 -4.78
CA CYS A 109 -12.65 -2.68 -5.44
C CYS A 109 -12.69 -2.78 -6.96
N GLN A 110 -13.65 -3.48 -7.55
CA GLN A 110 -13.65 -3.70 -9.00
C GLN A 110 -13.78 -2.40 -9.81
N HIS A 111 -14.39 -1.37 -9.27
CA HIS A 111 -14.50 -0.07 -9.95
C HIS A 111 -13.16 0.67 -10.02
N LEU A 112 -12.14 0.20 -9.31
CA LEU A 112 -10.79 0.79 -9.33
C LEU A 112 -9.97 0.29 -10.52
N ASP A 113 -10.38 -0.77 -11.18
CA ASP A 113 -9.66 -1.35 -12.31
C ASP A 113 -9.49 -0.31 -13.41
N ASN A 114 -8.25 -0.15 -13.91
CA ASN A 114 -7.88 0.82 -14.94
C ASN A 114 -8.05 2.29 -14.53
N GLU A 115 -8.42 2.57 -13.29
CA GLU A 115 -8.56 3.94 -12.78
C GLU A 115 -7.45 4.26 -11.75
N TYR A 116 -6.84 3.23 -11.18
CA TYR A 116 -5.72 3.34 -10.24
C TYR A 116 -4.65 2.36 -10.65
N THR A 117 -3.39 2.66 -10.35
CA THR A 117 -2.26 1.80 -10.71
C THR A 117 -2.06 0.71 -9.68
N ALA A 118 -2.51 -0.50 -10.00
CA ALA A 118 -2.17 -1.70 -9.23
C ALA A 118 -0.72 -2.06 -9.49
N PHE A 119 0.07 -2.28 -8.44
CA PHE A 119 1.51 -2.51 -8.60
C PHE A 119 2.05 -3.69 -7.80
N GLY A 120 1.21 -4.41 -7.07
CA GLY A 120 1.64 -5.58 -6.32
C GLY A 120 0.52 -6.26 -5.58
N THR A 121 0.85 -7.32 -4.87
CA THR A 121 -0.12 -8.06 -4.05
C THR A 121 0.53 -8.67 -2.83
N VAL A 122 -0.28 -8.87 -1.79
CA VAL A 122 0.17 -9.53 -0.56
C VAL A 122 0.35 -11.02 -0.84
N THR A 123 1.53 -11.56 -0.50
CA THR A 123 1.82 -12.99 -0.62
C THR A 123 1.79 -13.68 0.74
N SER A 124 1.97 -12.93 1.83
CA SER A 124 1.90 -13.45 3.19
C SER A 124 1.45 -12.33 4.12
N GLY A 125 0.63 -12.63 5.12
CA GLY A 125 0.19 -11.63 6.09
C GLY A 125 -1.18 -11.05 5.82
N LEU A 126 -2.04 -11.73 5.06
CA LEU A 126 -3.43 -11.28 4.90
C LEU A 126 -4.16 -11.20 6.24
N ASP A 127 -3.80 -12.05 7.19
CA ASP A 127 -4.35 -11.98 8.55
C ASP A 127 -3.94 -10.67 9.25
N VAL A 128 -2.74 -10.16 8.98
CA VAL A 128 -2.30 -8.85 9.49
C VAL A 128 -3.11 -7.72 8.85
N VAL A 129 -3.34 -7.80 7.54
CA VAL A 129 -4.19 -6.84 6.83
C VAL A 129 -5.59 -6.81 7.45
N ASP A 130 -6.16 -7.97 7.75
CA ASP A 130 -7.49 -8.07 8.36
C ASP A 130 -7.49 -7.49 9.78
N LYS A 131 -6.42 -7.67 10.56
CA LYS A 131 -6.30 -7.07 11.88
C LYS A 131 -6.30 -5.54 11.80
N ILE A 132 -5.54 -4.98 10.86
CA ILE A 132 -5.52 -3.54 10.65
C ILE A 132 -6.90 -3.05 10.22
N ALA A 133 -7.56 -3.79 9.34
CA ALA A 133 -8.90 -3.43 8.86
C ALA A 133 -9.96 -3.48 9.96
N GLY A 134 -9.70 -4.24 11.03
CA GLY A 134 -10.66 -4.45 12.13
C GLY A 134 -10.56 -3.44 13.26
N VAL A 135 -9.66 -2.44 13.21
CA VAL A 135 -9.57 -1.44 14.28
C VAL A 135 -10.78 -0.51 14.26
N ASP A 136 -11.08 0.08 15.41
CA ASP A 136 -12.19 1.04 15.51
C ASP A 136 -11.88 2.29 14.69
N ILE A 137 -12.87 2.76 13.95
CA ILE A 137 -12.74 3.92 13.07
C ILE A 137 -13.90 4.90 13.28
N ASP A 138 -13.66 6.15 12.85
CA ASP A 138 -14.72 7.10 12.61
C ASP A 138 -15.33 6.78 11.24
N ALA A 139 -16.60 6.39 11.23
CA ALA A 139 -17.27 5.94 10.00
C ALA A 139 -17.33 7.04 8.92
N ALA A 140 -17.34 8.30 9.31
CA ALA A 140 -17.41 9.41 8.34
C ALA A 140 -16.09 9.63 7.62
N SER A 141 -14.96 9.50 8.31
CA SER A 141 -13.64 9.79 7.75
C SER A 141 -12.82 8.55 7.42
N GLY A 142 -13.14 7.41 8.05
CA GLY A 142 -12.32 6.20 7.96
C GLY A 142 -11.06 6.26 8.82
N ARG A 143 -10.91 7.29 9.65
CA ARG A 143 -9.72 7.43 10.49
C ARG A 143 -9.85 6.56 11.74
N PRO A 144 -8.79 5.79 12.11
CA PRO A 144 -8.81 5.03 13.35
C PRO A 144 -9.00 5.93 14.58
N THR A 145 -9.86 5.50 15.52
CA THR A 145 -10.21 6.29 16.70
C THR A 145 -9.41 5.91 17.95
N GLY A 146 -8.83 4.71 17.94
CA GLY A 146 -7.95 4.25 19.01
C GLY A 146 -6.48 4.36 18.63
N ASP A 147 -5.72 3.32 18.94
CA ASP A 147 -4.32 3.25 18.52
C ASP A 147 -4.26 3.21 16.99
N MET A 148 -3.43 4.09 16.42
CA MET A 148 -3.28 4.21 14.98
C MET A 148 -2.39 3.08 14.47
N PRO A 149 -2.89 2.19 13.57
CA PRO A 149 -2.01 1.22 12.93
C PRO A 149 -0.92 1.95 12.14
N ALA A 150 0.30 1.48 12.26
CA ALA A 150 1.45 2.15 11.64
C ALA A 150 2.44 1.17 11.07
N MET A 151 3.20 1.62 10.08
CA MET A 151 4.33 0.90 9.52
C MET A 151 5.56 1.14 10.41
N SER A 152 5.54 0.56 11.62
CA SER A 152 6.52 0.81 12.66
C SER A 152 7.95 0.46 12.26
N GLY A 153 8.13 -0.57 11.44
CA GLY A 153 9.42 -0.96 10.88
C GLY A 153 9.61 -0.55 9.42
N GLY A 154 8.62 0.14 8.85
CA GLY A 154 8.68 0.63 7.47
C GLY A 154 8.53 -0.44 6.41
N VAL A 155 8.95 -0.10 5.21
CA VAL A 155 8.94 -0.98 4.04
C VAL A 155 10.38 -1.33 3.71
N LYS A 156 10.67 -2.63 3.56
CA LYS A 156 12.03 -3.10 3.29
C LYS A 156 12.01 -4.11 2.16
N GLU A 157 12.83 -3.86 1.16
CA GLU A 157 13.01 -4.81 0.06
C GLU A 157 13.66 -6.10 0.57
N ILE A 158 13.14 -7.24 0.15
CA ILE A 158 13.75 -8.54 0.45
C ILE A 158 14.85 -8.78 -0.57
N LYS A 159 16.09 -8.87 -0.09
CA LYS A 159 17.22 -9.19 -0.96
C LYS A 159 17.15 -10.66 -1.38
N GLU A 160 17.63 -10.94 -2.57
CA GLU A 160 17.57 -12.28 -3.15
C GLU A 160 18.25 -13.33 -2.25
N ASP A 161 19.38 -12.98 -1.64
CA ASP A 161 20.10 -13.85 -0.71
C ASP A 161 19.24 -14.21 0.50
N GLU A 162 18.50 -13.25 1.03
CA GLU A 162 17.58 -13.46 2.16
C GLU A 162 16.42 -14.36 1.75
N ALA A 163 15.95 -14.21 0.52
CA ALA A 163 14.84 -15.00 0.00
C ALA A 163 15.22 -16.45 -0.23
N ALA A 164 16.50 -16.74 -0.42
CA ALA A 164 16.99 -18.10 -0.66
C ALA A 164 17.13 -18.92 0.62
N CYS A 165 17.01 -18.32 1.78
CA CYS A 165 17.16 -19.00 3.09
C CYS A 165 15.83 -19.56 3.66
#